data_6780caf893d5c867122b5c73c22933e7
#
_entry.id   6780caf893d5c867122b5c73c22933e7
#
_cell.length_a   1.000
_cell.length_b   1.000
_cell.length_c   1.000
_cell.angle_alpha   90.00
_cell.angle_beta   90.00
_cell.angle_gamma   90.00
#
_symmetry.space_group_name_H-M   'P 1'
#
loop_
_entity.id
_entity.type
_entity.pdbx_description
1 polymer ?
#
loop_
_entity_poly.entity_id
_entity_poly.type
_entity_poly.pdbx_seq_one_letter_code
_entity_poly.pdbx_strand_id
1 'polypeptide(L)'
;IPNRANLEGILYNTADGTPRYVIEAEELLRYSGDRSFLRDIYPSVVLSIDQSLRHHTDEKGYLLHADADTWMDVKRNGIPGSPRGNRANDIQYLWYKQLEAGAHLARLMDDAPHAEVWHEAAVRLARNFEADYCNKDSLLIYDHLNADGTPDLQYRPNQLYCFELIADDDFKQRVTCRVWEELVYPWGVASLAQWDLQFHPQHENWHYYHKDDAYHNGTVWLWNNGIAMQRMIEYGQQETAWKLFQNMNHQALHEGAVGSLSENADAHPREGKTWAGRSGTFLQAWSNSEQLRVWYQYFLGIRPDLMSGTVTVEPKLPAEITELQTSVKIGRGTLYYTYKDGKFDVRLEGEDAKVNLILPQAAAPNPIFQGVDFCQPRPLEHYPCFDTYHEEALTY
;
A
#
# COMPACT_ATOMS: atom_id res chain seq x y z
N ILE A 1 20.09 0.61 -1.30
CA ILE A 1 19.83 1.33 -2.57
C ILE A 1 19.70 2.81 -2.29
N PRO A 2 20.28 3.69 -3.12
CA PRO A 2 20.14 5.12 -2.91
C PRO A 2 18.70 5.60 -3.15
N ASN A 3 18.22 6.48 -2.28
CA ASN A 3 16.96 7.18 -2.45
C ASN A 3 17.02 8.19 -3.62
N ARG A 4 18.13 8.92 -3.71
CA ARG A 4 18.37 9.90 -4.76
C ARG A 4 19.85 9.89 -5.19
N ALA A 5 20.08 9.90 -6.49
CA ALA A 5 21.40 10.09 -7.07
C ALA A 5 21.32 11.19 -8.13
N ASN A 6 22.11 12.25 -7.98
CA ASN A 6 22.21 13.38 -8.92
C ASN A 6 23.64 13.95 -8.91
N LEU A 7 23.85 15.08 -9.60
CA LEU A 7 25.15 15.74 -9.68
C LEU A 7 25.66 16.29 -8.33
N GLU A 8 24.77 16.49 -7.36
CA GLU A 8 25.10 16.99 -6.02
C GLU A 8 25.53 15.88 -5.08
N GLY A 9 25.24 14.61 -5.40
CA GLY A 9 25.60 13.45 -4.60
C GLY A 9 24.59 12.33 -4.59
N ILE A 10 24.80 11.40 -3.67
CA ILE A 10 23.96 10.22 -3.47
C ILE A 10 23.41 10.25 -2.05
N LEU A 11 22.10 10.08 -1.88
CA LEU A 11 21.42 10.01 -0.59
C LEU A 11 20.89 8.59 -0.33
N TYR A 12 21.06 8.13 0.91
CA TYR A 12 20.62 6.82 1.40
C TYR A 12 19.73 6.98 2.64
N ASN A 13 18.68 7.79 2.54
CA ASN A 13 17.82 8.14 3.65
C ASN A 13 16.40 7.56 3.49
N THR A 14 16.28 6.33 2.99
CA THR A 14 15.00 5.63 2.89
C THR A 14 15.15 4.17 3.30
N ALA A 15 14.24 3.72 4.15
CA ALA A 15 14.20 2.35 4.65
C ALA A 15 13.46 1.40 3.69
N ASP A 16 12.60 1.92 2.83
CA ASP A 16 11.74 1.16 1.90
C ASP A 16 12.43 0.81 0.58
N GLY A 17 13.39 1.61 0.12
CA GLY A 17 13.97 1.48 -1.22
C GLY A 17 14.69 0.16 -1.46
N THR A 18 15.44 -0.34 -0.48
CA THR A 18 16.16 -1.62 -0.60
C THR A 18 15.21 -2.82 -0.59
N PRO A 19 14.23 -2.93 0.33
CA PRO A 19 13.20 -3.96 0.25
C PRO A 19 12.44 -3.95 -1.07
N ARG A 20 11.97 -2.78 -1.52
CA ARG A 20 11.24 -2.66 -2.78
C ARG A 20 12.05 -3.11 -3.98
N TYR A 21 13.34 -2.86 -4.04
CA TYR A 21 14.19 -3.33 -5.13
C TYR A 21 14.10 -4.85 -5.34
N VAL A 22 14.13 -5.64 -4.28
CA VAL A 22 14.06 -7.10 -4.37
C VAL A 22 12.64 -7.56 -4.74
N ILE A 23 11.63 -6.94 -4.13
CA ILE A 23 10.22 -7.23 -4.40
C ILE A 23 9.88 -6.96 -5.87
N GLU A 24 10.24 -5.77 -6.38
CA GLU A 24 9.96 -5.38 -7.76
C GLU A 24 10.76 -6.19 -8.78
N ALA A 25 11.98 -6.62 -8.42
CA ALA A 25 12.76 -7.54 -9.26
C ALA A 25 12.09 -8.92 -9.37
N GLU A 26 11.54 -9.45 -8.28
CA GLU A 26 10.74 -10.68 -8.31
C GLU A 26 9.48 -10.52 -9.16
N GLU A 27 8.72 -9.43 -8.95
CA GLU A 27 7.52 -9.15 -9.74
C GLU A 27 7.83 -9.02 -11.25
N LEU A 28 8.90 -8.30 -11.61
CA LEU A 28 9.34 -8.23 -13.01
C LEU A 28 9.63 -9.61 -13.59
N LEU A 29 10.27 -10.49 -12.81
CA LEU A 29 10.54 -11.87 -13.24
C LEU A 29 9.25 -12.68 -13.42
N ARG A 30 8.26 -12.51 -12.51
CA ARG A 30 6.95 -13.16 -12.64
C ARG A 30 6.25 -12.77 -13.94
N TYR A 31 6.35 -11.50 -14.34
CA TYR A 31 5.72 -10.98 -15.56
C TYR A 31 6.52 -11.26 -16.83
N SER A 32 7.86 -11.31 -16.76
CA SER A 32 8.73 -11.46 -17.95
C SER A 32 9.19 -12.88 -18.21
N GLY A 33 9.37 -13.69 -17.17
CA GLY A 33 10.00 -15.00 -17.25
C GLY A 33 11.50 -14.96 -17.61
N ASP A 34 12.16 -13.80 -17.51
CA ASP A 34 13.53 -13.58 -17.97
C ASP A 34 14.58 -14.13 -17.00
N ARG A 35 15.00 -15.38 -17.22
CA ARG A 35 16.06 -16.03 -16.42
C ARG A 35 17.44 -15.40 -16.59
N SER A 36 17.68 -14.61 -17.65
CA SER A 36 18.96 -13.90 -17.79
C SER A 36 19.01 -12.72 -16.81
N PHE A 37 17.95 -11.97 -16.72
CA PHE A 37 17.80 -10.91 -15.73
C PHE A 37 17.94 -11.44 -14.29
N LEU A 38 17.36 -12.61 -13.98
CA LEU A 38 17.54 -13.23 -12.66
C LEU A 38 19.02 -13.43 -12.31
N ARG A 39 19.80 -14.00 -13.25
CA ARG A 39 21.25 -14.21 -12.99
C ARG A 39 22.01 -12.92 -12.78
N ASP A 40 21.63 -11.87 -13.50
CA ASP A 40 22.30 -10.57 -13.43
C ASP A 40 22.03 -9.86 -12.09
N ILE A 41 20.80 -9.95 -11.57
CA ILE A 41 20.42 -9.24 -10.33
C ILE A 41 20.72 -10.02 -9.04
N TYR A 42 20.77 -11.37 -9.10
CA TYR A 42 20.84 -12.21 -7.90
C TYR A 42 22.02 -11.87 -6.97
N PRO A 43 23.24 -11.55 -7.44
CA PRO A 43 24.32 -11.14 -6.54
C PRO A 43 23.98 -9.90 -5.69
N SER A 44 23.22 -8.96 -6.25
CA SER A 44 22.79 -7.74 -5.49
C SER A 44 21.62 -8.04 -4.53
N VAL A 45 20.77 -9.01 -4.86
CA VAL A 45 19.75 -9.52 -3.94
C VAL A 45 20.42 -10.14 -2.72
N VAL A 46 21.40 -11.05 -2.91
CA VAL A 46 22.19 -11.65 -1.81
C VAL A 46 22.83 -10.58 -0.95
N LEU A 47 23.55 -9.65 -1.59
CA LEU A 47 24.22 -8.57 -0.87
C LEU A 47 23.23 -7.75 -0.02
N SER A 48 22.08 -7.39 -0.58
CA SER A 48 21.11 -6.55 0.08
C SER A 48 20.49 -7.21 1.32
N ILE A 49 20.09 -8.48 1.21
CA ILE A 49 19.45 -9.20 2.32
C ILE A 49 20.47 -9.53 3.41
N ASP A 50 21.63 -10.06 3.05
CA ASP A 50 22.66 -10.45 4.02
C ASP A 50 23.22 -9.26 4.80
N GLN A 51 23.42 -8.12 4.14
CA GLN A 51 23.85 -6.92 4.84
C GLN A 51 22.75 -6.35 5.75
N SER A 52 21.49 -6.41 5.33
CA SER A 52 20.36 -6.02 6.18
C SER A 52 20.27 -6.92 7.42
N LEU A 53 20.33 -8.24 7.25
CA LEU A 53 20.35 -9.19 8.38
C LEU A 53 21.49 -8.96 9.36
N ARG A 54 22.66 -8.60 8.84
CA ARG A 54 23.87 -8.43 9.66
C ARG A 54 23.93 -7.10 10.40
N HIS A 55 23.44 -6.02 9.78
CA HIS A 55 23.73 -4.65 10.24
C HIS A 55 22.51 -3.81 10.58
N HIS A 56 21.32 -4.22 10.11
CA HIS A 56 20.12 -3.39 10.19
C HIS A 56 18.93 -4.10 10.85
N THR A 57 19.13 -5.28 11.45
CA THR A 57 18.07 -5.96 12.21
C THR A 57 18.40 -6.05 13.68
N ASP A 58 17.37 -6.01 14.52
CA ASP A 58 17.49 -6.29 15.95
C ASP A 58 17.37 -7.82 16.25
N GLU A 59 17.47 -8.16 17.53
CA GLU A 59 17.37 -9.55 18.03
C GLU A 59 16.03 -10.24 17.76
N LYS A 60 14.96 -9.47 17.58
CA LYS A 60 13.64 -9.97 17.15
C LYS A 60 13.53 -10.14 15.65
N GLY A 61 14.49 -9.61 14.88
CA GLY A 61 14.53 -9.66 13.42
C GLY A 61 13.82 -8.50 12.73
N TYR A 62 13.47 -7.44 13.47
CA TYR A 62 12.90 -6.22 12.89
C TYR A 62 13.94 -5.42 12.15
N LEU A 63 13.61 -4.90 10.97
CA LEU A 63 14.45 -3.97 10.25
C LEU A 63 14.42 -2.61 10.93
N LEU A 64 15.59 -2.10 11.30
CA LEU A 64 15.76 -0.81 11.97
C LEU A 64 16.00 0.31 10.96
N HIS A 65 15.44 1.49 11.24
CA HIS A 65 15.57 2.68 10.41
C HIS A 65 15.61 3.96 11.26
N ALA A 66 15.98 5.08 10.66
CA ALA A 66 15.82 6.37 11.31
C ALA A 66 14.36 6.84 11.17
N ASP A 67 13.91 7.67 12.10
CA ASP A 67 12.52 8.06 12.29
C ASP A 67 11.80 8.51 10.99
N ALA A 68 12.42 9.41 10.22
CA ALA A 68 11.82 9.93 8.99
C ALA A 68 12.44 9.33 7.72
N ASP A 69 12.82 8.05 7.75
CA ASP A 69 13.32 7.31 6.58
C ASP A 69 12.21 6.46 5.92
N THR A 70 10.95 6.67 6.28
CA THR A 70 9.76 6.05 5.67
C THR A 70 9.12 6.99 4.65
N TRP A 71 8.01 6.58 4.03
CA TRP A 71 7.23 7.46 3.15
C TRP A 71 6.65 8.69 3.88
N MET A 72 6.59 8.63 5.23
CA MET A 72 6.16 9.75 6.09
C MET A 72 7.41 10.53 6.56
N ASP A 73 8.08 11.20 5.63
CA ASP A 73 9.45 11.68 5.74
C ASP A 73 9.59 13.18 6.02
N VAL A 74 8.47 13.92 6.13
CA VAL A 74 8.52 15.37 6.30
C VAL A 74 9.18 15.76 7.62
N LYS A 75 10.14 16.68 7.53
CA LYS A 75 10.83 17.29 8.66
C LYS A 75 10.75 18.80 8.57
N ARG A 76 10.49 19.44 9.71
CA ARG A 76 10.61 20.89 9.86
C ARG A 76 11.67 21.19 10.90
N ASN A 77 12.72 21.93 10.53
CA ASN A 77 13.88 22.22 11.39
C ASN A 77 14.54 20.94 11.98
N GLY A 78 14.57 19.85 11.19
CA GLY A 78 15.12 18.57 11.61
C GLY A 78 14.19 17.70 12.48
N ILE A 79 13.00 18.20 12.83
CA ILE A 79 12.01 17.49 13.65
C ILE A 79 11.00 16.81 12.71
N PRO A 80 10.78 15.47 12.82
CA PRO A 80 9.75 14.78 12.09
C PRO A 80 8.35 15.34 12.38
N GLY A 81 7.57 15.62 11.33
CA GLY A 81 6.17 16.04 11.44
C GLY A 81 5.23 14.89 11.82
N SER A 82 5.63 13.66 11.49
CA SER A 82 4.90 12.43 11.78
C SER A 82 5.91 11.36 12.21
N PRO A 83 6.34 11.35 13.48
CA PRO A 83 7.34 10.42 13.98
C PRO A 83 6.94 8.95 13.74
N ARG A 84 7.87 8.13 13.28
CA ARG A 84 7.69 6.71 12.99
C ARG A 84 8.63 5.81 13.81
N GLY A 85 9.21 6.34 14.88
CA GLY A 85 10.13 5.59 15.74
C GLY A 85 11.31 5.02 14.96
N ASN A 86 11.64 3.75 15.18
CA ASN A 86 12.69 3.07 14.44
C ASN A 86 12.30 1.68 13.92
N ARG A 87 11.01 1.33 14.04
CA ARG A 87 10.42 0.06 13.59
C ARG A 87 9.00 0.31 13.09
N ALA A 88 8.86 1.00 11.96
CA ALA A 88 7.56 1.25 11.33
C ALA A 88 6.96 -0.06 10.78
N ASN A 89 5.65 -0.24 10.91
CA ASN A 89 4.95 -1.47 10.56
C ASN A 89 5.02 -1.81 9.06
N ASP A 90 4.86 -0.81 8.19
CA ASP A 90 4.99 -0.95 6.74
C ASP A 90 6.43 -1.30 6.31
N ILE A 91 7.44 -0.81 7.03
CA ILE A 91 8.83 -1.22 6.81
C ILE A 91 9.05 -2.69 7.20
N GLN A 92 8.40 -3.17 8.28
CA GLN A 92 8.47 -4.59 8.64
C GLN A 92 7.78 -5.47 7.59
N TYR A 93 6.64 -5.02 7.04
CA TYR A 93 5.99 -5.69 5.92
C TYR A 93 6.90 -5.76 4.69
N LEU A 94 7.51 -4.65 4.29
CA LEU A 94 8.43 -4.63 3.15
C LEU A 94 9.65 -5.53 3.38
N TRP A 95 10.18 -5.56 4.60
CA TRP A 95 11.27 -6.46 4.98
C TRP A 95 10.86 -7.94 4.89
N TYR A 96 9.68 -8.28 5.40
CA TYR A 96 9.11 -9.62 5.24
C TYR A 96 9.00 -10.03 3.78
N LYS A 97 8.45 -9.15 2.94
CA LYS A 97 8.31 -9.39 1.51
C LYS A 97 9.66 -9.52 0.81
N GLN A 98 10.66 -8.73 1.21
CA GLN A 98 12.02 -8.85 0.69
C GLN A 98 12.64 -10.22 1.00
N LEU A 99 12.45 -10.71 2.23
CA LEU A 99 12.96 -12.03 2.66
C LEU A 99 12.28 -13.16 1.87
N GLU A 100 10.96 -13.13 1.73
CA GLU A 100 10.22 -14.16 0.97
C GLU A 100 10.55 -14.12 -0.53
N ALA A 101 10.61 -12.92 -1.13
CA ALA A 101 11.04 -12.75 -2.52
C ALA A 101 12.47 -13.26 -2.73
N GLY A 102 13.39 -12.88 -1.83
CA GLY A 102 14.77 -13.38 -1.86
C GLY A 102 14.85 -14.89 -1.76
N ALA A 103 14.12 -15.50 -0.83
CA ALA A 103 14.07 -16.95 -0.67
C ALA A 103 13.51 -17.66 -1.93
N HIS A 104 12.50 -17.05 -2.59
CA HIS A 104 11.99 -17.55 -3.86
C HIS A 104 13.05 -17.46 -4.97
N LEU A 105 13.70 -16.30 -5.13
CA LEU A 105 14.77 -16.12 -6.12
C LEU A 105 15.95 -17.06 -5.87
N ALA A 106 16.32 -17.31 -4.60
CA ALA A 106 17.36 -18.28 -4.24
C ALA A 106 17.00 -19.71 -4.66
N ARG A 107 15.74 -20.14 -4.48
CA ARG A 107 15.27 -21.45 -5.00
C ARG A 107 15.40 -21.54 -6.52
N LEU A 108 15.08 -20.47 -7.26
CA LEU A 108 15.20 -20.42 -8.71
C LEU A 108 16.67 -20.44 -9.20
N MET A 109 17.60 -20.09 -8.30
CA MET A 109 19.05 -20.11 -8.54
C MET A 109 19.75 -21.36 -7.97
N ASP A 110 18.98 -22.33 -7.47
CA ASP A 110 19.49 -23.54 -6.78
C ASP A 110 20.36 -23.25 -5.55
N ASP A 111 20.14 -22.07 -4.92
CA ASP A 111 20.84 -21.63 -3.70
C ASP A 111 20.02 -21.97 -2.45
N ALA A 112 20.00 -23.24 -2.10
CA ALA A 112 19.23 -23.74 -0.96
C ALA A 112 19.62 -23.12 0.40
N PRO A 113 20.93 -22.86 0.71
CA PRO A 113 21.29 -22.24 1.97
C PRO A 113 20.68 -20.85 2.19
N HIS A 114 20.74 -19.96 1.19
CA HIS A 114 20.11 -18.64 1.32
C HIS A 114 18.58 -18.76 1.37
N ALA A 115 17.98 -19.64 0.55
CA ALA A 115 16.54 -19.84 0.56
C ALA A 115 16.02 -20.25 1.95
N GLU A 116 16.72 -21.14 2.66
CA GLU A 116 16.35 -21.58 4.00
C GLU A 116 16.53 -20.46 5.04
N VAL A 117 17.70 -19.84 5.09
CA VAL A 117 18.02 -18.78 6.07
C VAL A 117 17.06 -17.59 5.96
N TRP A 118 16.77 -17.14 4.74
CA TRP A 118 15.88 -16.01 4.54
C TRP A 118 14.42 -16.34 4.84
N HIS A 119 13.97 -17.54 4.48
CA HIS A 119 12.63 -18.00 4.84
C HIS A 119 12.45 -18.14 6.36
N GLU A 120 13.41 -18.72 7.08
CA GLU A 120 13.39 -18.80 8.54
C GLU A 120 13.36 -17.40 9.18
N ALA A 121 14.11 -16.44 8.63
CA ALA A 121 14.07 -15.06 9.09
C ALA A 121 12.68 -14.43 8.88
N ALA A 122 12.02 -14.67 7.73
CA ALA A 122 10.67 -14.21 7.45
C ALA A 122 9.64 -14.81 8.43
N VAL A 123 9.70 -16.11 8.68
CA VAL A 123 8.80 -16.81 9.65
C VAL A 123 8.98 -16.26 11.07
N ARG A 124 10.22 -16.04 11.50
CA ARG A 124 10.52 -15.44 12.81
C ARG A 124 9.97 -14.01 12.90
N LEU A 125 10.17 -13.21 11.87
CA LEU A 125 9.66 -11.85 11.80
C LEU A 125 8.14 -11.81 11.91
N ALA A 126 7.41 -12.62 11.13
CA ALA A 126 5.95 -12.67 11.14
C ALA A 126 5.40 -13.05 12.53
N ARG A 127 5.98 -14.09 13.15
CA ARG A 127 5.58 -14.52 14.50
C ARG A 127 5.77 -13.40 15.55
N ASN A 128 6.91 -12.70 15.51
CA ASN A 128 7.19 -11.62 16.46
C ASN A 128 6.31 -10.40 16.17
N PHE A 129 6.07 -10.10 14.89
CA PHE A 129 5.20 -9.00 14.48
C PHE A 129 3.77 -9.17 14.99
N GLU A 130 3.14 -10.33 14.80
CA GLU A 130 1.79 -10.56 15.30
C GLU A 130 1.72 -10.41 16.82
N ALA A 131 2.74 -10.85 17.54
CA ALA A 131 2.79 -10.74 19.00
C ALA A 131 3.00 -9.31 19.51
N ASP A 132 3.82 -8.50 18.83
CA ASP A 132 4.25 -7.20 19.33
C ASP A 132 3.41 -6.03 18.75
N TYR A 133 2.82 -6.18 17.55
CA TYR A 133 2.12 -5.08 16.87
C TYR A 133 0.59 -5.19 16.92
N CYS A 134 0.01 -6.40 17.12
CA CYS A 134 -1.43 -6.58 17.01
C CYS A 134 -2.13 -6.40 18.36
N ASN A 135 -2.88 -5.32 18.49
CA ASN A 135 -3.80 -5.13 19.61
C ASN A 135 -5.21 -5.58 19.20
N LYS A 136 -5.58 -6.79 19.59
CA LYS A 136 -6.86 -7.41 19.21
C LYS A 136 -8.07 -6.74 19.86
N ASP A 137 -7.91 -6.19 21.06
CA ASP A 137 -9.00 -5.53 21.79
C ASP A 137 -9.40 -4.21 21.15
N SER A 138 -8.42 -3.43 20.68
CA SER A 138 -8.64 -2.14 20.03
C SER A 138 -8.70 -2.24 18.50
N LEU A 139 -8.58 -3.42 17.89
CA LEU A 139 -8.51 -3.63 16.45
C LEU A 139 -7.49 -2.70 15.78
N LEU A 140 -6.28 -2.66 16.35
CA LEU A 140 -5.19 -1.80 15.89
C LEU A 140 -3.93 -2.63 15.64
N ILE A 141 -3.32 -2.44 14.49
CA ILE A 141 -1.93 -2.81 14.25
C ILE A 141 -1.10 -1.55 14.48
N TYR A 142 -0.31 -1.52 15.53
CA TYR A 142 0.49 -0.34 15.90
C TYR A 142 1.29 0.19 14.71
N ASP A 143 1.29 1.51 14.54
CA ASP A 143 1.95 2.15 13.39
C ASP A 143 3.47 1.94 13.43
N HIS A 144 4.05 2.02 14.61
CA HIS A 144 5.45 1.71 14.84
C HIS A 144 5.73 1.32 16.28
N LEU A 145 6.93 0.78 16.52
CA LEU A 145 7.53 0.68 17.84
C LEU A 145 8.68 1.68 17.96
N ASN A 146 8.77 2.32 19.10
CA ASN A 146 9.89 3.18 19.47
C ASN A 146 11.12 2.36 19.85
N ALA A 147 12.27 3.03 20.00
CA ALA A 147 13.54 2.37 20.35
C ALA A 147 13.48 1.60 21.69
N ASP A 148 12.66 2.09 22.63
CA ASP A 148 12.42 1.44 23.93
C ASP A 148 11.35 0.33 23.88
N GLY A 149 10.76 0.08 22.69
CA GLY A 149 9.74 -0.92 22.46
C GLY A 149 8.30 -0.43 22.74
N THR A 150 8.09 0.83 23.13
CA THR A 150 6.75 1.37 23.32
C THR A 150 6.02 1.53 21.97
N PRO A 151 4.74 1.13 21.88
CA PRO A 151 3.99 1.24 20.62
C PRO A 151 3.42 2.65 20.43
N ASP A 152 3.31 3.05 19.16
CA ASP A 152 2.48 4.19 18.76
C ASP A 152 1.01 3.76 18.62
N LEU A 153 0.09 4.58 19.12
CA LEU A 153 -1.34 4.29 19.15
C LEU A 153 -2.13 5.06 18.07
N GLN A 154 -1.48 5.83 17.23
CA GLN A 154 -2.15 6.58 16.16
C GLN A 154 -2.77 5.62 15.15
N TYR A 155 -3.99 5.95 14.72
CA TYR A 155 -4.72 5.13 13.77
C TYR A 155 -4.43 5.60 12.34
N ARG A 156 -3.61 4.83 11.63
CA ARG A 156 -3.06 5.16 10.32
C ARG A 156 -3.33 4.05 9.30
N PRO A 157 -3.32 4.34 7.97
CA PRO A 157 -3.60 3.35 6.93
C PRO A 157 -2.50 2.29 6.77
N ASN A 158 -1.29 2.54 7.28
CA ASN A 158 -0.12 1.66 7.14
C ASN A 158 -0.41 0.22 7.59
N GLN A 159 -1.30 0.04 8.56
CA GLN A 159 -1.71 -1.26 9.06
C GLN A 159 -2.29 -2.20 7.97
N LEU A 160 -2.86 -1.68 6.89
CA LEU A 160 -3.41 -2.49 5.81
C LEU A 160 -2.33 -3.25 5.00
N TYR A 161 -1.09 -2.78 5.02
CA TYR A 161 0.02 -3.46 4.36
C TYR A 161 0.47 -4.73 5.10
N CYS A 162 0.25 -4.82 6.41
CA CYS A 162 0.88 -5.79 7.28
C CYS A 162 0.19 -7.17 7.33
N PHE A 163 -0.87 -7.40 6.56
CA PHE A 163 -1.73 -8.60 6.68
C PHE A 163 -1.02 -9.91 6.39
N GLU A 164 0.01 -9.91 5.56
CA GLU A 164 0.84 -11.09 5.28
C GLU A 164 1.69 -11.54 6.48
N LEU A 165 1.88 -10.66 7.47
CA LEU A 165 2.58 -10.93 8.72
C LEU A 165 1.65 -11.50 9.82
N ILE A 166 0.35 -11.62 9.56
CA ILE A 166 -0.69 -11.91 10.56
C ILE A 166 -1.48 -13.15 10.13
N ALA A 167 -1.56 -14.13 11.00
CA ALA A 167 -2.28 -15.37 10.73
C ALA A 167 -3.80 -15.24 10.99
N ASP A 168 -4.21 -14.41 11.96
CA ASP A 168 -5.59 -14.24 12.38
C ASP A 168 -6.45 -13.50 11.35
N ASP A 169 -7.19 -14.25 10.53
CA ASP A 169 -7.98 -13.70 9.43
C ASP A 169 -9.22 -12.91 9.90
N ASP A 170 -9.86 -13.31 11.01
CA ASP A 170 -10.98 -12.54 11.60
C ASP A 170 -10.52 -11.16 12.07
N PHE A 171 -9.36 -11.08 12.71
CA PHE A 171 -8.74 -9.81 13.12
C PHE A 171 -8.46 -8.91 11.90
N LYS A 172 -7.87 -9.44 10.83
CA LYS A 172 -7.60 -8.68 9.59
C LYS A 172 -8.87 -8.12 8.96
N GLN A 173 -9.94 -8.90 8.91
CA GLN A 173 -11.22 -8.47 8.39
C GLN A 173 -11.80 -7.31 9.20
N ARG A 174 -11.79 -7.42 10.54
CA ARG A 174 -12.26 -6.35 11.44
C ARG A 174 -11.40 -5.09 11.35
N VAL A 175 -10.09 -5.23 11.24
CA VAL A 175 -9.18 -4.09 10.98
C VAL A 175 -9.53 -3.42 9.65
N THR A 176 -9.81 -4.19 8.60
CA THR A 176 -10.23 -3.62 7.30
C THR A 176 -11.50 -2.80 7.44
N CYS A 177 -12.54 -3.33 8.11
CA CYS A 177 -13.79 -2.60 8.35
C CYS A 177 -13.52 -1.29 9.09
N ARG A 178 -12.76 -1.36 10.18
CA ARG A 178 -12.48 -0.18 11.00
C ARG A 178 -11.67 0.88 10.24
N VAL A 179 -10.70 0.46 9.40
CA VAL A 179 -9.97 1.41 8.54
C VAL A 179 -10.90 2.12 7.57
N TRP A 180 -11.86 1.42 6.97
CA TRP A 180 -12.83 2.05 6.08
C TRP A 180 -13.73 3.03 6.82
N GLU A 181 -14.21 2.68 7.98
CA GLU A 181 -15.06 3.54 8.80
C GLU A 181 -14.34 4.78 9.35
N GLU A 182 -13.03 4.69 9.63
CA GLU A 182 -12.27 5.75 10.31
C GLU A 182 -11.40 6.58 9.36
N LEU A 183 -10.94 6.01 8.23
CA LEU A 183 -9.93 6.65 7.38
C LEU A 183 -10.35 6.83 5.92
N VAL A 184 -11.35 6.08 5.41
CA VAL A 184 -11.66 6.10 3.98
C VAL A 184 -12.78 7.08 3.67
N TYR A 185 -12.41 8.19 3.05
CA TYR A 185 -13.33 9.21 2.52
C TYR A 185 -13.70 8.92 1.06
N PRO A 186 -14.71 9.58 0.47
CA PRO A 186 -15.06 9.36 -0.94
C PRO A 186 -13.91 9.52 -1.93
N TRP A 187 -12.91 10.33 -1.62
CA TRP A 187 -11.73 10.60 -2.46
C TRP A 187 -10.48 9.83 -2.06
N GLY A 188 -10.52 9.11 -0.92
CA GLY A 188 -9.41 8.23 -0.55
C GLY A 188 -9.16 8.08 0.93
N VAL A 189 -8.02 7.48 1.25
CA VAL A 189 -7.63 7.08 2.60
C VAL A 189 -6.82 8.18 3.26
N ALA A 190 -7.33 8.74 4.36
CA ALA A 190 -6.59 9.72 5.17
C ALA A 190 -5.39 9.07 5.88
N SER A 191 -4.33 9.84 6.03
CA SER A 191 -3.08 9.39 6.67
C SER A 191 -3.14 9.30 8.20
N LEU A 192 -4.21 9.84 8.81
CA LEU A 192 -4.48 9.82 10.25
C LEU A 192 -5.98 9.88 10.50
N ALA A 193 -6.45 9.24 11.57
CA ALA A 193 -7.87 9.28 11.96
C ALA A 193 -8.30 10.68 12.41
N GLN A 194 -9.51 11.10 12.04
CA GLN A 194 -10.02 12.44 12.29
C GLN A 194 -10.28 12.77 13.78
N TRP A 195 -10.23 11.77 14.66
CA TRP A 195 -10.35 11.99 16.11
C TRP A 195 -9.01 12.19 16.81
N ASP A 196 -7.88 11.99 16.11
CA ASP A 196 -6.55 12.24 16.64
C ASP A 196 -6.30 13.74 16.80
N LEU A 197 -5.62 14.13 17.88
CA LEU A 197 -5.32 15.54 18.17
C LEU A 197 -4.40 16.21 17.15
N GLN A 198 -3.64 15.42 16.40
CA GLN A 198 -2.76 15.90 15.34
C GLN A 198 -3.41 15.90 13.95
N PHE A 199 -4.70 15.54 13.85
CA PHE A 199 -5.38 15.50 12.56
C PHE A 199 -5.59 16.89 11.96
N HIS A 200 -5.16 17.07 10.73
CA HIS A 200 -5.31 18.29 9.93
C HIS A 200 -5.99 17.93 8.60
N PRO A 201 -7.25 18.34 8.39
CA PRO A 201 -8.10 17.83 7.29
C PRO A 201 -7.73 18.36 5.91
N GLN A 202 -6.98 19.47 5.81
CA GLN A 202 -6.70 20.14 4.54
C GLN A 202 -5.21 20.45 4.43
N HIS A 203 -4.57 19.92 3.41
CA HIS A 203 -3.21 20.26 3.09
C HIS A 203 -3.12 21.71 2.55
N GLU A 204 -2.01 22.38 2.81
CA GLU A 204 -1.77 23.78 2.37
C GLU A 204 -2.84 24.77 2.86
N ASN A 205 -3.37 24.58 4.05
CA ASN A 205 -4.32 25.50 4.66
C ASN A 205 -3.60 26.53 5.57
N TRP A 206 -2.80 27.38 4.94
CA TRP A 206 -1.92 28.35 5.58
C TRP A 206 -2.64 29.37 6.51
N HIS A 207 -3.97 29.44 6.44
CA HIS A 207 -4.74 30.27 7.37
C HIS A 207 -4.72 29.72 8.79
N TYR A 208 -4.62 28.41 8.95
CA TYR A 208 -4.70 27.75 10.25
C TYR A 208 -3.39 27.12 10.72
N TYR A 209 -2.57 26.57 9.79
CA TYR A 209 -1.36 25.83 10.14
C TYR A 209 -0.40 25.72 8.94
N HIS A 210 0.82 25.31 9.22
CA HIS A 210 1.81 25.04 8.18
C HIS A 210 1.42 23.76 7.41
N LYS A 211 1.63 23.74 6.09
CA LYS A 211 1.29 22.58 5.24
C LYS A 211 1.88 21.27 5.74
N ASP A 212 3.10 21.29 6.30
CA ASP A 212 3.80 20.08 6.77
C ASP A 212 3.10 19.45 7.99
N ASP A 213 2.30 20.22 8.75
CA ASP A 213 1.52 19.70 9.88
C ASP A 213 0.41 18.74 9.39
N ALA A 214 -0.15 19.00 8.19
CA ALA A 214 -1.19 18.17 7.58
C ALA A 214 -0.64 17.05 6.69
N TYR A 215 0.58 17.18 6.16
CA TYR A 215 1.08 16.38 5.05
C TYR A 215 0.97 14.86 5.27
N HIS A 216 1.30 14.39 6.48
CA HIS A 216 1.13 12.99 6.88
C HIS A 216 0.16 12.82 8.07
N ASN A 217 -0.57 13.87 8.46
CA ASN A 217 -1.49 13.85 9.59
C ASN A 217 -2.90 14.29 9.20
N GLY A 218 -3.50 13.59 8.25
CA GLY A 218 -4.89 13.82 7.82
C GLY A 218 -5.05 13.92 6.31
N THR A 219 -4.06 14.45 5.59
CA THR A 219 -4.06 14.47 4.12
C THR A 219 -4.25 13.06 3.56
N VAL A 220 -5.13 12.95 2.57
CA VAL A 220 -5.34 11.72 1.81
C VAL A 220 -4.19 11.54 0.82
N TRP A 221 -3.48 10.45 0.94
CA TRP A 221 -2.45 10.03 -0.01
C TRP A 221 -3.03 8.99 -0.96
N LEU A 222 -3.24 9.37 -2.22
CA LEU A 222 -4.04 8.58 -3.16
C LEU A 222 -3.46 7.18 -3.46
N TRP A 223 -2.17 6.99 -3.31
CA TRP A 223 -1.58 5.67 -3.49
C TRP A 223 -2.05 4.65 -2.44
N ASN A 224 -2.40 5.08 -1.21
CA ASN A 224 -2.97 4.21 -0.18
C ASN A 224 -4.36 3.67 -0.55
N ASN A 225 -5.04 4.29 -1.52
CA ASN A 225 -6.34 3.81 -2.00
C ASN A 225 -6.21 2.40 -2.61
N GLY A 226 -5.05 2.09 -3.20
CA GLY A 226 -4.78 0.77 -3.77
C GLY A 226 -4.90 -0.34 -2.75
N ILE A 227 -4.20 -0.22 -1.63
CA ILE A 227 -4.24 -1.25 -0.58
C ILE A 227 -5.62 -1.33 0.09
N ALA A 228 -6.31 -0.20 0.29
CA ALA A 228 -7.65 -0.21 0.87
C ALA A 228 -8.65 -0.96 -0.02
N MET A 229 -8.66 -0.69 -1.32
CA MET A 229 -9.49 -1.41 -2.28
C MET A 229 -9.11 -2.90 -2.36
N GLN A 230 -7.82 -3.22 -2.37
CA GLN A 230 -7.31 -4.59 -2.37
C GLN A 230 -7.91 -5.41 -1.23
N ARG A 231 -7.79 -4.93 0.01
CA ARG A 231 -8.29 -5.67 1.19
C ARG A 231 -9.81 -5.89 1.13
N MET A 232 -10.57 -4.92 0.67
CA MET A 232 -12.01 -5.08 0.47
C MET A 232 -12.32 -6.15 -0.60
N ILE A 233 -11.61 -6.14 -1.72
CA ILE A 233 -11.80 -7.12 -2.80
C ILE A 233 -11.41 -8.53 -2.33
N GLU A 234 -10.32 -8.68 -1.59
CA GLU A 234 -9.87 -9.95 -1.01
C GLU A 234 -10.96 -10.58 -0.13
N TYR A 235 -11.71 -9.76 0.60
CA TYR A 235 -12.82 -10.20 1.47
C TYR A 235 -14.20 -10.19 0.79
N GLY A 236 -14.25 -10.13 -0.54
CA GLY A 236 -15.50 -10.23 -1.30
C GLY A 236 -16.35 -8.96 -1.27
N GLN A 237 -15.75 -7.81 -0.94
CA GLN A 237 -16.42 -6.51 -0.88
C GLN A 237 -16.09 -5.64 -2.10
N GLN A 238 -16.03 -6.25 -3.28
CA GLN A 238 -15.68 -5.57 -4.53
C GLN A 238 -16.61 -4.41 -4.87
N GLU A 239 -17.88 -4.46 -4.45
CA GLU A 239 -18.85 -3.37 -4.71
C GLU A 239 -18.48 -2.09 -3.95
N THR A 240 -18.04 -2.22 -2.68
CA THR A 240 -17.60 -1.08 -1.89
C THR A 240 -16.27 -0.54 -2.43
N ALA A 241 -15.33 -1.41 -2.76
CA ALA A 241 -14.06 -1.01 -3.40
C ALA A 241 -14.30 -0.32 -4.75
N TRP A 242 -15.29 -0.76 -5.52
CA TRP A 242 -15.66 -0.18 -6.81
C TRP A 242 -16.11 1.27 -6.69
N LYS A 243 -16.84 1.63 -5.66
CA LYS A 243 -17.21 3.04 -5.40
C LYS A 243 -15.98 3.95 -5.29
N LEU A 244 -14.97 3.52 -4.53
CA LEU A 244 -13.73 4.27 -4.40
C LEU A 244 -12.97 4.33 -5.73
N PHE A 245 -12.92 3.22 -6.46
CA PHE A 245 -12.30 3.15 -7.77
C PHE A 245 -12.94 4.12 -8.78
N GLN A 246 -14.29 4.21 -8.80
CA GLN A 246 -15.02 5.16 -9.63
C GLN A 246 -14.74 6.61 -9.22
N ASN A 247 -14.62 6.89 -7.92
CA ASN A 247 -14.27 8.21 -7.43
C ASN A 247 -12.84 8.62 -7.83
N MET A 248 -11.90 7.69 -7.83
CA MET A 248 -10.55 7.95 -8.38
C MET A 248 -10.61 8.22 -9.89
N ASN A 249 -11.43 7.47 -10.65
CA ASN A 249 -11.65 7.76 -12.07
C ASN A 249 -12.27 9.15 -12.28
N HIS A 250 -13.26 9.54 -11.44
CA HIS A 250 -13.82 10.89 -11.47
C HIS A 250 -12.73 11.94 -11.26
N GLN A 251 -11.87 11.78 -10.26
CA GLN A 251 -10.75 12.68 -10.02
C GLN A 251 -9.81 12.75 -11.22
N ALA A 252 -9.42 11.59 -11.80
CA ALA A 252 -8.52 11.54 -12.94
C ALA A 252 -9.10 12.20 -14.22
N LEU A 253 -10.41 12.22 -14.38
CA LEU A 253 -11.08 12.71 -15.58
C LEU A 253 -11.61 14.15 -15.46
N HIS A 254 -11.95 14.59 -14.23
CA HIS A 254 -12.73 15.81 -14.03
C HIS A 254 -12.10 16.82 -13.05
N GLU A 255 -11.20 16.38 -12.17
CA GLU A 255 -10.73 17.22 -11.05
C GLU A 255 -9.30 17.77 -11.25
N GLY A 256 -8.64 17.50 -12.37
CA GLY A 256 -7.26 17.93 -12.58
C GLY A 256 -6.73 17.78 -13.98
N ALA A 257 -5.47 17.38 -14.10
CA ALA A 257 -4.91 17.00 -15.37
C ALA A 257 -5.53 15.69 -15.84
N VAL A 258 -6.24 15.72 -16.95
CA VAL A 258 -6.99 14.57 -17.48
C VAL A 258 -6.07 13.35 -17.64
N GLY A 259 -6.50 12.21 -17.09
CA GLY A 259 -5.76 10.95 -17.11
C GLY A 259 -4.72 10.84 -16.02
N SER A 260 -4.72 11.72 -15.01
CA SER A 260 -3.77 11.69 -13.92
C SER A 260 -4.41 11.87 -12.54
N LEU A 261 -3.82 11.22 -11.55
CA LEU A 261 -4.12 11.40 -10.14
C LEU A 261 -3.04 12.26 -9.48
N SER A 262 -3.46 13.12 -8.55
CA SER A 262 -2.53 13.89 -7.72
C SER A 262 -1.85 13.02 -6.67
N GLU A 263 -0.83 13.55 -6.03
CA GLU A 263 -0.20 12.96 -4.87
C GLU A 263 -1.17 12.89 -3.69
N ASN A 264 -1.78 14.04 -3.39
CA ASN A 264 -2.64 14.23 -2.23
C ASN A 264 -4.02 14.81 -2.60
N ALA A 265 -4.98 14.56 -1.71
CA ALA A 265 -6.22 15.27 -1.60
C ALA A 265 -6.49 15.68 -0.14
N ASP A 266 -7.26 16.75 0.06
CA ASP A 266 -7.76 17.10 1.38
C ASP A 266 -8.68 15.98 1.92
N ALA A 267 -8.67 15.70 3.21
CA ALA A 267 -9.65 14.77 3.81
C ALA A 267 -11.05 15.39 3.86
N HIS A 268 -11.14 16.70 3.91
CA HIS A 268 -12.40 17.45 3.94
C HIS A 268 -12.43 18.52 2.86
N PRO A 269 -13.51 18.61 2.04
CA PRO A 269 -13.66 19.67 1.06
C PRO A 269 -13.57 21.06 1.70
N ARG A 270 -13.00 22.01 0.98
CA ARG A 270 -12.96 23.41 1.39
C ARG A 270 -14.34 24.04 1.28
N GLU A 271 -14.57 25.15 1.99
CA GLU A 271 -15.85 25.86 1.98
C GLU A 271 -16.34 26.13 0.55
N GLY A 272 -17.61 25.80 0.31
CA GLY A 272 -18.25 25.98 -1.01
C GLY A 272 -17.81 24.98 -2.09
N LYS A 273 -17.01 23.98 -1.75
CA LYS A 273 -16.60 22.90 -2.68
C LYS A 273 -17.31 21.59 -2.33
N THR A 274 -17.62 20.81 -3.35
CA THR A 274 -18.23 19.48 -3.23
C THR A 274 -17.21 18.33 -3.34
N TRP A 275 -16.00 18.64 -3.82
CA TRP A 275 -14.89 17.71 -3.93
C TRP A 275 -13.67 18.18 -3.15
N ALA A 276 -12.87 17.25 -2.65
CA ALA A 276 -11.66 17.55 -1.91
C ALA A 276 -10.63 18.32 -2.75
N GLY A 277 -9.97 19.29 -2.15
CA GLY A 277 -8.84 20.00 -2.76
C GLY A 277 -7.70 19.03 -3.05
N ARG A 278 -6.98 19.26 -4.14
CA ARG A 278 -5.79 18.49 -4.52
C ARG A 278 -4.54 19.28 -4.24
N SER A 279 -3.49 18.57 -3.86
CA SER A 279 -2.21 19.18 -3.51
C SER A 279 -1.04 18.23 -3.76
N GLY A 280 0.16 18.69 -3.46
CA GLY A 280 1.38 17.98 -3.80
C GLY A 280 1.61 17.96 -5.32
N THR A 281 2.18 16.88 -5.83
CA THR A 281 2.42 16.71 -7.27
C THR A 281 1.12 16.37 -7.99
N PHE A 282 0.78 17.10 -9.06
CA PHE A 282 -0.45 16.88 -9.82
C PHE A 282 -0.44 15.63 -10.72
N LEU A 283 0.73 15.15 -11.08
CA LEU A 283 0.95 13.96 -11.93
C LEU A 283 1.80 12.97 -11.13
N GLN A 284 1.14 12.19 -10.26
CA GLN A 284 1.86 11.31 -9.35
C GLN A 284 1.83 9.86 -9.84
N ALA A 285 3.02 9.33 -10.15
CA ALA A 285 3.16 7.99 -10.73
C ALA A 285 2.59 6.89 -9.83
N TRP A 286 2.89 6.89 -8.54
CA TRP A 286 2.43 5.84 -7.63
C TRP A 286 0.91 5.84 -7.42
N SER A 287 0.25 7.01 -7.43
CA SER A 287 -1.21 7.08 -7.37
C SER A 287 -1.86 6.43 -8.60
N ASN A 288 -1.33 6.71 -9.79
CA ASN A 288 -1.78 6.09 -11.04
C ASN A 288 -1.45 4.60 -11.08
N SER A 289 -0.26 4.21 -10.62
CA SER A 289 0.17 2.80 -10.60
C SER A 289 -0.74 1.94 -9.72
N GLU A 290 -1.11 2.44 -8.53
CA GLU A 290 -2.00 1.72 -7.63
C GLU A 290 -3.42 1.59 -8.19
N GLN A 291 -3.94 2.61 -8.89
CA GLN A 291 -5.20 2.51 -9.61
C GLN A 291 -5.16 1.39 -10.66
N LEU A 292 -4.10 1.36 -11.48
CA LEU A 292 -3.92 0.32 -12.49
C LEU A 292 -3.69 -1.06 -11.87
N ARG A 293 -2.89 -1.15 -10.80
CA ARG A 293 -2.62 -2.41 -10.09
C ARG A 293 -3.91 -3.05 -9.58
N VAL A 294 -4.77 -2.27 -8.92
CA VAL A 294 -6.06 -2.75 -8.42
C VAL A 294 -6.95 -3.21 -9.56
N TRP A 295 -6.99 -2.48 -10.67
CA TRP A 295 -7.78 -2.89 -11.83
C TRP A 295 -7.32 -4.24 -12.37
N TYR A 296 -6.04 -4.37 -12.70
CA TYR A 296 -5.53 -5.58 -13.36
C TYR A 296 -5.39 -6.77 -12.40
N GLN A 297 -4.84 -6.57 -11.20
CA GLN A 297 -4.50 -7.67 -10.31
C GLN A 297 -5.67 -8.10 -9.40
N TYR A 298 -6.65 -7.22 -9.16
CA TYR A 298 -7.73 -7.50 -8.22
C TYR A 298 -9.11 -7.54 -8.88
N PHE A 299 -9.53 -6.52 -9.62
CA PHE A 299 -10.82 -6.60 -10.32
C PHE A 299 -10.80 -7.61 -11.47
N LEU A 300 -9.83 -7.55 -12.36
CA LEU A 300 -9.63 -8.57 -13.42
C LEU A 300 -9.00 -9.84 -12.85
N GLY A 301 -8.27 -9.75 -11.76
CA GLY A 301 -7.63 -10.86 -11.07
C GLY A 301 -6.45 -11.49 -11.81
N ILE A 302 -5.79 -10.75 -12.70
CA ILE A 302 -4.70 -11.24 -13.55
C ILE A 302 -3.38 -11.20 -12.78
N ARG A 303 -2.83 -12.37 -12.45
CA ARG A 303 -1.58 -12.53 -11.70
C ARG A 303 -0.67 -13.52 -12.42
N PRO A 304 0.25 -13.05 -13.27
CA PRO A 304 1.23 -13.92 -13.93
C PRO A 304 2.29 -14.45 -12.97
N ASP A 305 2.75 -15.65 -13.23
CA ASP A 305 3.98 -16.21 -12.69
C ASP A 305 4.66 -17.06 -13.79
N LEU A 306 5.32 -16.36 -14.71
CA LEU A 306 6.01 -17.01 -15.83
C LEU A 306 7.25 -17.80 -15.39
N MET A 307 7.76 -17.56 -14.16
CA MET A 307 8.84 -18.37 -13.60
C MET A 307 8.35 -19.79 -13.29
N SER A 308 7.10 -19.95 -12.89
CA SER A 308 6.42 -21.23 -12.71
C SER A 308 5.63 -21.70 -13.94
N GLY A 309 5.59 -20.90 -15.02
CA GLY A 309 4.83 -21.20 -16.23
C GLY A 309 3.31 -21.10 -16.04
N THR A 310 2.84 -20.20 -15.18
CA THR A 310 1.40 -20.05 -14.91
C THR A 310 0.93 -18.61 -15.01
N VAL A 311 -0.36 -18.43 -15.31
CA VAL A 311 -1.09 -17.16 -15.17
C VAL A 311 -2.39 -17.45 -14.45
N THR A 312 -2.52 -16.99 -13.23
CA THR A 312 -3.78 -17.10 -12.48
C THR A 312 -4.70 -15.94 -12.84
N VAL A 313 -5.97 -16.24 -13.11
CA VAL A 313 -7.01 -15.24 -13.36
C VAL A 313 -8.17 -15.54 -12.42
N GLU A 314 -8.40 -14.65 -11.45
CA GLU A 314 -9.44 -14.76 -10.42
C GLU A 314 -10.29 -13.48 -10.40
N PRO A 315 -11.29 -13.37 -11.28
CA PRO A 315 -12.09 -12.16 -11.41
C PRO A 315 -12.89 -11.81 -10.15
N LYS A 316 -12.94 -10.53 -9.82
CA LYS A 316 -13.78 -9.95 -8.76
C LYS A 316 -14.49 -8.70 -9.31
N LEU A 317 -15.16 -8.85 -10.47
CA LEU A 317 -15.82 -7.74 -11.12
C LEU A 317 -17.06 -7.30 -10.32
N PRO A 318 -17.30 -5.96 -10.20
CA PRO A 318 -18.53 -5.45 -9.62
C PRO A 318 -19.74 -5.77 -10.53
N ALA A 319 -20.92 -5.88 -9.94
CA ALA A 319 -22.15 -6.24 -10.65
C ALA A 319 -22.54 -5.25 -11.77
N GLU A 320 -22.08 -4.01 -11.68
CA GLU A 320 -22.29 -2.98 -12.71
C GLU A 320 -21.62 -3.34 -14.05
N ILE A 321 -20.51 -4.08 -14.02
CA ILE A 321 -19.82 -4.52 -15.24
C ILE A 321 -20.52 -5.78 -15.77
N THR A 322 -21.28 -5.64 -16.84
CA THR A 322 -22.00 -6.74 -17.49
C THR A 322 -21.29 -7.27 -18.72
N GLU A 323 -20.44 -6.47 -19.33
CA GLU A 323 -19.62 -6.83 -20.50
C GLU A 323 -18.27 -6.13 -20.44
N LEU A 324 -17.20 -6.86 -20.71
CA LEU A 324 -15.83 -6.35 -20.78
C LEU A 324 -15.01 -7.15 -21.78
N GLN A 325 -14.26 -6.46 -22.63
CA GLN A 325 -13.26 -7.07 -23.48
C GLN A 325 -11.95 -6.27 -23.36
N THR A 326 -10.85 -6.97 -23.06
CA THR A 326 -9.53 -6.35 -22.93
C THR A 326 -8.43 -7.33 -23.31
N SER A 327 -7.21 -6.81 -23.43
CA SER A 327 -6.02 -7.65 -23.59
C SER A 327 -4.85 -7.05 -22.81
N VAL A 328 -3.97 -7.92 -22.28
CA VAL A 328 -2.82 -7.56 -21.46
C VAL A 328 -1.57 -8.26 -21.99
N LYS A 329 -0.47 -7.53 -22.09
CA LYS A 329 0.83 -8.13 -22.40
C LYS A 329 1.37 -8.89 -21.20
N ILE A 330 1.75 -10.16 -21.40
CA ILE A 330 2.36 -11.04 -20.40
C ILE A 330 3.54 -11.74 -21.06
N GLY A 331 4.74 -11.48 -20.58
CA GLY A 331 5.95 -11.96 -21.25
C GLY A 331 5.99 -11.50 -22.70
N ARG A 332 6.16 -12.46 -23.62
CA ARG A 332 6.12 -12.22 -25.07
C ARG A 332 4.74 -12.35 -25.66
N GLY A 333 3.79 -12.86 -24.89
CA GLY A 333 2.42 -13.14 -25.31
C GLY A 333 1.44 -12.03 -25.05
N THR A 334 0.17 -12.36 -25.29
CA THR A 334 -0.98 -11.51 -25.02
C THR A 334 -2.08 -12.36 -24.39
N LEU A 335 -2.51 -11.97 -23.20
CA LEU A 335 -3.70 -12.50 -22.57
C LEU A 335 -4.93 -11.73 -23.10
N TYR A 336 -5.84 -12.44 -23.73
CA TYR A 336 -7.14 -11.94 -24.13
C TYR A 336 -8.16 -12.30 -23.05
N TYR A 337 -8.94 -11.33 -22.65
CA TYR A 337 -9.92 -11.45 -21.58
C TYR A 337 -11.25 -10.91 -22.04
N THR A 338 -12.25 -11.76 -22.05
CA THR A 338 -13.63 -11.41 -22.37
C THR A 338 -14.57 -11.85 -21.24
N TYR A 339 -15.43 -10.95 -20.80
CA TYR A 339 -16.51 -11.22 -19.86
C TYR A 339 -17.82 -10.72 -20.46
N LYS A 340 -18.84 -11.55 -20.43
CA LYS A 340 -20.19 -11.19 -20.86
C LYS A 340 -21.22 -12.04 -20.14
N ASP A 341 -22.22 -11.40 -19.54
CA ASP A 341 -23.36 -12.06 -18.91
C ASP A 341 -22.98 -13.23 -17.98
N GLY A 342 -22.00 -13.00 -17.10
CA GLY A 342 -21.51 -14.00 -16.14
C GLY A 342 -20.54 -15.05 -16.71
N LYS A 343 -20.18 -14.97 -17.99
CA LYS A 343 -19.27 -15.92 -18.64
C LYS A 343 -17.92 -15.28 -18.94
N PHE A 344 -16.87 -16.01 -18.61
CA PHE A 344 -15.49 -15.61 -18.88
C PHE A 344 -14.89 -16.47 -20.00
N ASP A 345 -14.19 -15.82 -20.93
CA ASP A 345 -13.30 -16.44 -21.89
C ASP A 345 -11.94 -15.78 -21.76
N VAL A 346 -10.94 -16.56 -21.30
CA VAL A 346 -9.60 -16.06 -21.03
C VAL A 346 -8.59 -16.99 -21.71
N ARG A 347 -7.75 -16.45 -22.60
CA ARG A 347 -6.75 -17.20 -23.35
C ARG A 347 -5.45 -16.43 -23.47
N LEU A 348 -4.35 -17.14 -23.37
CA LEU A 348 -2.99 -16.61 -23.56
C LEU A 348 -2.47 -17.09 -24.92
N GLU A 349 -1.99 -16.18 -25.74
CA GLU A 349 -1.39 -16.48 -27.03
C GLU A 349 0.05 -15.93 -27.09
N GLY A 350 0.97 -16.68 -27.66
CA GLY A 350 2.36 -16.25 -27.87
C GLY A 350 3.28 -16.34 -26.65
N GLU A 351 2.81 -16.99 -25.56
CA GLU A 351 3.61 -17.33 -24.38
C GLU A 351 3.28 -18.75 -23.93
N ASP A 352 4.31 -19.50 -23.48
CA ASP A 352 4.14 -20.88 -23.01
C ASP A 352 3.88 -20.90 -21.49
N ALA A 353 2.66 -20.56 -21.11
CA ALA A 353 2.20 -20.63 -19.74
C ALA A 353 0.74 -21.09 -19.66
N LYS A 354 0.41 -21.82 -18.58
CA LYS A 354 -0.94 -22.31 -18.34
C LYS A 354 -1.80 -21.22 -17.69
N VAL A 355 -2.96 -20.91 -18.27
CA VAL A 355 -3.96 -20.07 -17.65
C VAL A 355 -4.80 -20.88 -16.66
N ASN A 356 -4.82 -20.47 -15.39
CA ASN A 356 -5.66 -21.02 -14.34
C ASN A 356 -6.80 -20.02 -14.05
N LEU A 357 -7.98 -20.26 -14.63
CA LEU A 357 -9.16 -19.43 -14.37
C LEU A 357 -9.91 -19.96 -13.14
N ILE A 358 -9.98 -19.12 -12.10
CA ILE A 358 -10.72 -19.39 -10.85
C ILE A 358 -11.99 -18.55 -10.88
N LEU A 359 -13.13 -19.19 -11.11
CA LEU A 359 -14.40 -18.48 -11.17
C LEU A 359 -14.89 -18.05 -9.80
N PRO A 360 -15.52 -16.85 -9.69
CA PRO A 360 -16.13 -16.40 -8.45
C PRO A 360 -17.17 -17.41 -7.96
N GLN A 361 -17.10 -17.76 -6.68
CA GLN A 361 -18.16 -18.52 -6.03
C GLN A 361 -19.12 -17.55 -5.35
N ALA A 362 -20.42 -17.86 -5.37
CA ALA A 362 -21.40 -17.11 -4.60
C ALA A 362 -21.09 -17.30 -3.11
N ALA A 363 -20.55 -16.26 -2.47
CA ALA A 363 -20.32 -16.26 -1.05
C ALA A 363 -21.55 -15.77 -0.29
N ALA A 364 -21.79 -16.34 0.89
CA ALA A 364 -22.77 -15.77 1.81
C ALA A 364 -22.32 -14.35 2.24
N PRO A 365 -23.27 -13.43 2.48
CA PRO A 365 -22.92 -12.11 2.99
C PRO A 365 -22.07 -12.22 4.26
N ASN A 366 -20.93 -11.50 4.28
CA ASN A 366 -20.07 -11.48 5.45
C ASN A 366 -20.59 -10.43 6.45
N PRO A 367 -21.07 -10.83 7.65
CA PRO A 367 -21.67 -9.90 8.61
C PRO A 367 -20.69 -8.86 9.16
N ILE A 368 -19.37 -9.13 9.11
CA ILE A 368 -18.34 -8.17 9.54
C ILE A 368 -18.39 -6.90 8.68
N PHE A 369 -18.73 -7.01 7.38
CA PHE A 369 -18.74 -5.88 6.44
C PHE A 369 -20.14 -5.27 6.25
N GLN A 370 -21.12 -5.70 7.03
CA GLN A 370 -22.48 -5.18 6.88
C GLN A 370 -22.54 -3.69 7.24
N GLY A 371 -22.89 -2.84 6.27
CA GLY A 371 -23.04 -1.40 6.45
C GLY A 371 -21.73 -0.61 6.38
N VAL A 372 -20.60 -1.26 6.09
CA VAL A 372 -19.32 -0.56 5.89
C VAL A 372 -19.36 0.27 4.61
N ASP A 373 -19.05 1.55 4.73
CA ASP A 373 -18.99 2.50 3.63
C ASP A 373 -17.88 3.55 3.93
N PHE A 374 -17.89 4.68 3.23
CA PHE A 374 -16.93 5.74 3.46
C PHE A 374 -17.08 6.39 4.83
N CYS A 375 -15.93 6.80 5.40
CA CYS A 375 -15.90 7.66 6.58
C CYS A 375 -16.64 8.97 6.28
N GLN A 376 -17.48 9.39 7.21
CA GLN A 376 -18.16 10.68 7.11
C GLN A 376 -17.32 11.76 7.80
N PRO A 377 -16.92 12.83 7.09
CA PRO A 377 -16.14 13.90 7.69
C PRO A 377 -16.96 14.62 8.76
N ARG A 378 -16.33 14.96 9.89
CA ARG A 378 -16.93 15.81 10.91
C ARG A 378 -17.00 17.25 10.40
N PRO A 379 -17.89 18.10 10.93
CA PRO A 379 -17.82 19.54 10.71
C PRO A 379 -16.47 20.12 11.11
N LEU A 380 -15.99 21.13 10.39
CA LEU A 380 -14.66 21.72 10.60
C LEU A 380 -14.45 22.24 12.03
N GLU A 381 -15.49 22.81 12.65
CA GLU A 381 -15.45 23.30 14.01
C GLU A 381 -15.14 22.25 15.08
N HIS A 382 -15.22 20.96 14.71
CA HIS A 382 -14.91 19.84 15.60
C HIS A 382 -13.47 19.31 15.44
N TYR A 383 -12.69 19.88 14.52
CA TYR A 383 -11.30 19.46 14.36
C TYR A 383 -10.40 20.20 15.34
N PRO A 384 -9.64 19.50 16.21
CA PRO A 384 -8.80 20.13 17.23
C PRO A 384 -7.80 21.15 16.68
N CYS A 385 -7.29 20.96 15.48
CA CYS A 385 -6.33 21.86 14.84
C CYS A 385 -6.89 23.25 14.52
N PHE A 386 -8.21 23.46 14.53
CA PHE A 386 -8.83 24.76 14.34
C PHE A 386 -9.06 25.51 15.67
N ASP A 387 -8.94 24.81 16.81
CA ASP A 387 -9.06 25.41 18.13
C ASP A 387 -7.75 26.07 18.60
N THR A 388 -6.64 25.73 17.97
CA THR A 388 -5.28 26.17 18.35
C THR A 388 -4.65 27.12 17.34
N TYR A 389 -5.45 28.01 16.74
CA TYR A 389 -4.92 29.02 15.81
C TYR A 389 -3.89 29.91 16.51
N HIS A 390 -2.64 29.90 16.04
CA HIS A 390 -1.57 30.77 16.46
C HIS A 390 -1.08 31.61 15.27
N GLU A 391 -1.08 32.94 15.41
CA GLU A 391 -0.54 33.88 14.41
C GLU A 391 0.93 33.55 14.04
N GLU A 392 1.66 32.91 14.95
CA GLU A 392 3.05 32.46 14.73
C GLU A 392 3.18 31.38 13.65
N ALA A 393 2.13 30.66 13.30
CA ALA A 393 2.14 29.68 12.21
C ALA A 393 2.28 30.31 10.81
N LEU A 394 2.01 31.61 10.68
CA LEU A 394 2.06 32.37 9.44
C LEU A 394 3.42 33.01 9.14
N THR A 395 4.39 32.91 10.04
CA THR A 395 5.68 33.61 9.96
C THR A 395 6.84 32.78 9.43
N TYR A 396 6.58 31.65 8.75
CA TYR A 396 7.64 30.82 8.16
C TYR A 396 7.45 30.54 6.67
#